data_c907a083aee4d9eb1fa0cacc8bf3e4e7
#
_entry.id   c907a083aee4d9eb1fa0cacc8bf3e4e7
#
_cell.length_a   1.000
_cell.length_b   1.000
_cell.length_c   1.000
_cell.angle_alpha   90.00
_cell.angle_beta   90.00
_cell.angle_gamma   90.00
#
_symmetry.space_group_name_H-M   'P 1'
#
loop_
_entity.id
_entity.type
_entity.pdbx_description
1 polymer ?
#
loop_
_entity_poly.entity_id
_entity_poly.type
_entity_poly.pdbx_seq_one_letter_code
_entity_poly.pdbx_strand_id
1 'polypeptide(L)'
;MRSNRFSLRHGGKDVLCGESVLPAFFPLGRCIVFRVVSCYLRAMPLPPNIRPDAIPRHIAIIMDGNGRWAKSLGWQRIKGHRAGADAVTRAVEACNDLGVEFLTLYAFSTENWQRPKTEVAALMTLLEKFLKERLSQMMKDNVRLQAIGRLTDLPHSCQDELHRSIEATSHNTGVTMILALSYGSREEIVDGIRSLVRNVSEGHLDSAMITPDVVSKHLYTRYYPDPDLLIRTSGEMRLSNFLLWQCSYAEIVILQKYWPDFQKEDLYQSVRDYQGRQRRFGAV
;
A
#
# COMPACT_ATOMS: atom_id res chain seq x y z
N MET A 1 21.08 -40.39 -31.31
CA MET A 1 20.13 -39.31 -31.05
C MET A 1 20.91 -38.08 -30.64
N ARG A 2 20.80 -37.01 -31.41
CA ARG A 2 21.68 -35.79 -31.28
C ARG A 2 21.18 -34.90 -30.16
N SER A 3 22.07 -34.55 -29.23
CA SER A 3 21.80 -33.56 -28.15
C SER A 3 22.02 -32.14 -28.70
N ASN A 4 21.00 -31.31 -28.63
CA ASN A 4 21.10 -29.89 -28.95
C ASN A 4 21.60 -29.13 -27.70
N ARG A 5 22.83 -28.63 -27.78
CA ARG A 5 23.37 -27.64 -26.82
C ARG A 5 23.05 -26.25 -27.34
N PHE A 6 22.33 -25.45 -26.53
CA PHE A 6 22.20 -23.99 -26.72
C PHE A 6 23.24 -23.28 -25.86
N SER A 7 24.12 -22.52 -26.51
CA SER A 7 25.09 -21.65 -25.85
C SER A 7 24.63 -20.20 -26.02
N LEU A 8 24.45 -19.48 -24.92
CA LEU A 8 24.27 -18.01 -24.92
C LEU A 8 25.54 -17.37 -24.37
N ARG A 9 26.25 -16.61 -25.20
CA ARG A 9 27.41 -15.79 -24.79
C ARG A 9 26.92 -14.45 -24.29
N HIS A 10 27.28 -14.11 -23.05
CA HIS A 10 27.26 -12.73 -22.56
C HIS A 10 28.50 -12.52 -21.67
N GLY A 11 29.38 -11.60 -22.07
CA GLY A 11 30.39 -11.01 -21.21
C GLY A 11 31.50 -11.93 -20.67
N GLY A 12 32.14 -12.75 -21.49
CA GLY A 12 33.51 -13.21 -21.26
C GLY A 12 33.83 -14.18 -20.12
N LYS A 13 32.85 -14.93 -19.56
CA LYS A 13 33.11 -16.07 -18.67
C LYS A 13 32.09 -17.17 -18.92
N ASP A 14 32.58 -18.39 -19.21
CA ASP A 14 31.75 -19.58 -19.35
C ASP A 14 31.30 -20.07 -17.98
N VAL A 15 29.97 -20.14 -17.76
CA VAL A 15 29.39 -20.80 -16.58
C VAL A 15 28.80 -22.13 -17.04
N LEU A 16 29.44 -23.22 -16.62
CA LEU A 16 28.94 -24.57 -16.83
C LEU A 16 27.82 -24.90 -15.84
N CYS A 17 26.60 -25.10 -16.33
CA CYS A 17 25.50 -25.65 -15.55
C CYS A 17 25.57 -27.19 -15.59
N GLY A 18 25.81 -27.82 -14.43
CA GLY A 18 25.82 -29.28 -14.27
C GLY A 18 24.40 -29.87 -14.29
N GLU A 19 24.23 -30.95 -15.02
CA GLU A 19 23.01 -31.77 -15.02
C GLU A 19 22.85 -32.49 -13.67
N SER A 20 21.71 -32.28 -13.00
CA SER A 20 21.24 -33.19 -11.95
C SER A 20 19.99 -33.90 -12.43
N VAL A 21 20.12 -35.22 -12.62
CA VAL A 21 19.06 -36.17 -12.96
C VAL A 21 18.10 -36.27 -11.78
N LEU A 22 16.81 -35.98 -11.98
CA LEU A 22 15.75 -36.23 -11.01
C LEU A 22 15.08 -37.58 -11.27
N PRO A 23 14.88 -38.46 -10.27
CA PRO A 23 14.04 -39.63 -10.39
C PRO A 23 12.55 -39.27 -10.31
N ALA A 24 11.75 -39.97 -11.09
CA ALA A 24 10.32 -39.83 -11.20
C ALA A 24 9.55 -40.33 -9.96
N PHE A 25 8.32 -39.80 -9.83
CA PHE A 25 7.23 -40.17 -8.91
C PHE A 25 7.21 -39.50 -7.54
N PHE A 26 6.36 -38.43 -7.44
CA PHE A 26 5.27 -38.36 -6.46
C PHE A 26 4.28 -37.25 -6.86
N PRO A 27 2.97 -37.47 -6.77
CA PRO A 27 1.93 -36.50 -7.16
C PRO A 27 1.47 -35.71 -5.93
N LEU A 28 1.91 -34.48 -5.76
CA LEU A 28 1.22 -33.49 -4.94
C LEU A 28 1.78 -32.11 -5.32
N GLY A 29 1.01 -31.48 -6.15
CA GLY A 29 1.36 -30.32 -6.89
C GLY A 29 1.10 -29.00 -6.20
N ARG A 30 1.40 -27.99 -6.86
CA ARG A 30 0.94 -26.58 -6.80
C ARG A 30 1.68 -25.56 -5.93
N CYS A 31 2.76 -25.87 -5.23
CA CYS A 31 3.40 -24.81 -4.41
C CYS A 31 4.81 -24.35 -4.82
N ILE A 32 5.49 -25.01 -5.76
CA ILE A 32 6.92 -24.73 -6.03
C ILE A 32 7.14 -23.83 -7.25
N VAL A 33 6.21 -23.76 -8.19
CA VAL A 33 6.38 -23.00 -9.44
C VAL A 33 6.26 -21.48 -9.24
N PHE A 34 5.50 -21.04 -8.23
CA PHE A 34 5.30 -19.60 -7.99
C PHE A 34 6.50 -18.85 -7.41
N ARG A 35 7.44 -19.54 -6.76
CA ARG A 35 8.61 -18.86 -6.14
C ARG A 35 9.76 -18.59 -7.10
N VAL A 36 9.85 -19.34 -8.19
CA VAL A 36 10.93 -19.17 -9.18
C VAL A 36 10.62 -18.06 -10.18
N VAL A 37 9.35 -17.82 -10.51
CA VAL A 37 8.94 -16.74 -11.43
C VAL A 37 9.07 -15.35 -10.78
N SER A 38 8.93 -15.24 -9.46
CA SER A 38 9.12 -13.97 -8.73
C SER A 38 10.56 -13.46 -8.73
N CYS A 39 11.54 -14.32 -9.00
CA CYS A 39 12.97 -13.94 -9.00
C CYS A 39 13.42 -13.29 -10.32
N TYR A 40 12.68 -13.45 -11.42
CA TYR A 40 13.07 -12.94 -12.74
C TYR A 40 12.50 -11.54 -13.07
N LEU A 41 11.56 -11.00 -12.29
CA LEU A 41 10.96 -9.68 -12.53
C LEU A 41 11.65 -8.52 -11.79
N ARG A 42 12.71 -8.76 -11.02
CA ARG A 42 13.54 -7.70 -10.43
C ARG A 42 14.70 -7.33 -11.36
N ALA A 43 14.40 -6.66 -12.46
CA ALA A 43 15.43 -6.24 -13.44
C ALA A 43 16.10 -4.88 -13.12
N MET A 44 15.69 -4.16 -12.08
CA MET A 44 16.35 -2.90 -11.70
C MET A 44 17.14 -3.07 -10.39
N PRO A 45 18.38 -2.57 -10.32
CA PRO A 45 19.14 -2.58 -9.08
C PRO A 45 18.43 -1.73 -8.03
N LEU A 46 18.38 -2.23 -6.79
CA LEU A 46 17.85 -1.45 -5.67
C LEU A 46 18.62 -0.13 -5.53
N PRO A 47 17.95 0.94 -5.05
CA PRO A 47 18.61 2.18 -4.71
C PRO A 47 19.78 1.94 -3.74
N PRO A 48 20.86 2.77 -3.81
CA PRO A 48 22.04 2.57 -2.97
C PRO A 48 21.70 2.51 -1.47
N ASN A 49 22.42 1.67 -0.74
CA ASN A 49 22.32 1.51 0.72
C ASN A 49 20.93 1.02 1.21
N ILE A 50 20.17 0.32 0.38
CA ILE A 50 18.95 -0.40 0.79
C ILE A 50 19.26 -1.90 0.83
N ARG A 51 19.02 -2.51 1.99
CA ARG A 51 19.16 -3.96 2.18
C ARG A 51 17.91 -4.68 1.68
N PRO A 52 18.03 -5.65 0.75
CA PRO A 52 16.89 -6.33 0.16
C PRO A 52 16.13 -7.25 1.14
N ASP A 53 16.81 -7.73 2.18
CA ASP A 53 16.29 -8.62 3.22
C ASP A 53 15.48 -7.91 4.31
N ALA A 54 15.49 -6.56 4.34
CA ALA A 54 14.87 -5.74 5.36
C ALA A 54 13.95 -4.64 4.78
N ILE A 55 13.38 -4.88 3.60
CA ILE A 55 12.39 -3.96 3.01
C ILE A 55 11.06 -4.11 3.77
N PRO A 56 10.41 -3.02 4.21
CA PRO A 56 9.09 -3.10 4.83
C PRO A 56 8.09 -3.71 3.84
N ARG A 57 7.32 -4.68 4.30
CA ARG A 57 6.32 -5.35 3.49
C ARG A 57 5.14 -4.42 3.19
N HIS A 58 4.75 -3.62 4.19
CA HIS A 58 3.63 -2.70 4.11
C HIS A 58 4.06 -1.31 4.59
N ILE A 59 3.88 -0.30 3.72
CA ILE A 59 4.09 1.12 4.04
C ILE A 59 2.75 1.84 4.08
N ALA A 60 2.49 2.61 5.14
CA ALA A 60 1.35 3.50 5.25
C ALA A 60 1.80 4.96 5.16
N ILE A 61 1.08 5.83 4.43
CA ILE A 61 1.45 7.24 4.27
C ILE A 61 0.29 8.15 4.62
N ILE A 62 0.53 9.11 5.54
CA ILE A 62 -0.33 10.25 5.79
C ILE A 62 0.14 11.41 4.91
N MET A 63 -0.62 11.67 3.85
CA MET A 63 -0.34 12.65 2.79
C MET A 63 -0.70 14.07 3.22
N ASP A 64 0.03 14.60 4.20
CA ASP A 64 -0.26 15.92 4.79
C ASP A 64 0.46 17.08 4.06
N GLY A 65 -0.13 18.28 4.13
CA GLY A 65 0.47 19.52 3.67
C GLY A 65 -0.01 20.05 2.33
N ASN A 66 -0.89 19.37 1.60
CA ASN A 66 -1.40 19.83 0.30
C ASN A 66 -1.91 21.27 0.34
N GLY A 67 -2.73 21.62 1.35
CA GLY A 67 -3.29 22.97 1.50
C GLY A 67 -2.25 24.00 1.89
N ARG A 68 -1.29 23.66 2.77
CA ARG A 68 -0.20 24.55 3.20
C ARG A 68 0.75 24.84 2.03
N TRP A 69 1.08 23.83 1.26
CA TRP A 69 1.87 23.96 0.03
C TRP A 69 1.22 24.92 -0.97
N ALA A 70 -0.08 24.75 -1.26
CA ALA A 70 -0.78 25.65 -2.16
C ALA A 70 -0.78 27.11 -1.62
N LYS A 71 -1.02 27.28 -0.31
CA LYS A 71 -1.01 28.60 0.34
C LYS A 71 0.37 29.29 0.26
N SER A 72 1.47 28.54 0.40
CA SER A 72 2.83 29.10 0.30
C SER A 72 3.13 29.67 -1.09
N LEU A 73 2.41 29.19 -2.12
CA LEU A 73 2.49 29.64 -3.51
C LEU A 73 1.39 30.67 -3.87
N GLY A 74 0.59 31.13 -2.91
CA GLY A 74 -0.54 32.01 -3.17
C GLY A 74 -1.72 31.34 -3.91
N TRP A 75 -1.81 30.02 -3.89
CA TRP A 75 -2.81 29.25 -4.62
C TRP A 75 -3.96 28.74 -3.75
N GLN A 76 -5.09 28.44 -4.40
CA GLN A 76 -6.20 27.77 -3.74
C GLN A 76 -5.81 26.33 -3.33
N ARG A 77 -6.34 25.86 -2.21
CA ARG A 77 -6.06 24.53 -1.61
C ARG A 77 -6.20 23.38 -2.60
N ILE A 78 -7.19 23.44 -3.50
CA ILE A 78 -7.45 22.39 -4.48
C ILE A 78 -6.27 22.15 -5.45
N LYS A 79 -5.49 23.20 -5.76
CA LYS A 79 -4.27 23.05 -6.58
C LYS A 79 -3.21 22.22 -5.88
N GLY A 80 -3.11 22.33 -4.54
CA GLY A 80 -2.22 21.48 -3.75
C GLY A 80 -2.64 20.01 -3.77
N HIS A 81 -3.94 19.72 -3.66
CA HIS A 81 -4.45 18.36 -3.77
C HIS A 81 -4.22 17.77 -5.16
N ARG A 82 -4.35 18.57 -6.23
CA ARG A 82 -4.03 18.14 -7.60
C ARG A 82 -2.54 17.79 -7.74
N ALA A 83 -1.64 18.65 -7.26
CA ALA A 83 -0.20 18.38 -7.27
C ALA A 83 0.15 17.15 -6.40
N GLY A 84 -0.60 16.94 -5.29
CA GLY A 84 -0.48 15.75 -4.45
C GLY A 84 -0.83 14.45 -5.16
N ALA A 85 -1.68 14.47 -6.18
CA ALA A 85 -1.98 13.30 -6.99
C ALA A 85 -0.76 12.79 -7.79
N ASP A 86 0.12 13.69 -8.23
CA ASP A 86 1.38 13.30 -8.89
C ASP A 86 2.39 12.71 -7.89
N ALA A 87 2.35 13.16 -6.62
CA ALA A 87 3.16 12.56 -5.56
C ALA A 87 2.73 11.12 -5.23
N VAL A 88 1.43 10.78 -5.38
CA VAL A 88 0.96 9.38 -5.28
C VAL A 88 1.67 8.50 -6.31
N THR A 89 1.76 8.94 -7.57
CA THR A 89 2.44 8.18 -8.62
C THR A 89 3.92 7.93 -8.25
N ARG A 90 4.63 8.97 -7.78
CA ARG A 90 6.03 8.81 -7.35
C ARG A 90 6.20 7.84 -6.17
N ALA A 91 5.27 7.86 -5.21
CA ALA A 91 5.29 6.92 -4.09
C ALA A 91 5.04 5.47 -4.54
N VAL A 92 4.08 5.25 -5.44
CA VAL A 92 3.77 3.94 -6.02
C VAL A 92 4.97 3.40 -6.81
N GLU A 93 5.57 4.22 -7.67
CA GLU A 93 6.77 3.84 -8.43
C GLU A 93 7.92 3.47 -7.49
N ALA A 94 8.15 4.26 -6.42
CA ALA A 94 9.20 3.97 -5.45
C ALA A 94 8.93 2.66 -4.69
N CYS A 95 7.67 2.35 -4.37
CA CYS A 95 7.29 1.06 -3.79
C CYS A 95 7.55 -0.10 -4.74
N ASN A 96 7.22 0.05 -6.03
CA ASN A 96 7.53 -0.95 -7.06
C ASN A 96 9.05 -1.16 -7.20
N ASP A 97 9.84 -0.09 -7.25
CA ASP A 97 11.30 -0.15 -7.34
C ASP A 97 11.92 -0.94 -6.17
N LEU A 98 11.32 -0.84 -4.98
CA LEU A 98 11.76 -1.54 -3.76
C LEU A 98 11.17 -2.95 -3.62
N GLY A 99 10.09 -3.27 -4.34
CA GLY A 99 9.34 -4.51 -4.16
C GLY A 99 8.51 -4.53 -2.86
N VAL A 100 8.01 -3.38 -2.42
CA VAL A 100 7.02 -3.26 -1.35
C VAL A 100 5.71 -3.90 -1.83
N GLU A 101 5.10 -4.74 -0.97
CA GLU A 101 3.87 -5.47 -1.36
C GLU A 101 2.61 -4.61 -1.20
N PHE A 102 2.54 -3.78 -0.14
CA PHE A 102 1.36 -2.99 0.20
C PHE A 102 1.72 -1.53 0.47
N LEU A 103 0.93 -0.62 -0.08
CA LEU A 103 1.02 0.83 0.15
C LEU A 103 -0.35 1.37 0.51
N THR A 104 -0.58 1.74 1.78
CA THR A 104 -1.83 2.37 2.20
C THR A 104 -1.67 3.89 2.25
N LEU A 105 -2.55 4.59 1.54
CA LEU A 105 -2.55 6.05 1.42
C LEU A 105 -3.77 6.65 2.12
N TYR A 106 -3.58 7.57 3.07
CA TYR A 106 -4.66 8.29 3.74
C TYR A 106 -5.20 9.39 2.84
N ALA A 107 -6.14 9.02 1.95
CA ALA A 107 -6.62 9.91 0.90
C ALA A 107 -7.78 10.82 1.36
N PHE A 108 -8.72 10.31 2.18
CA PHE A 108 -9.84 11.09 2.69
C PHE A 108 -10.32 10.56 4.04
N SER A 109 -10.17 11.37 5.10
CA SER A 109 -10.59 10.97 6.45
C SER A 109 -12.08 11.28 6.72
N THR A 110 -12.67 10.61 7.72
CA THR A 110 -14.04 10.90 8.18
C THR A 110 -14.20 12.37 8.64
N GLU A 111 -13.16 12.94 9.25
CA GLU A 111 -13.18 14.34 9.67
C GLU A 111 -13.20 15.31 8.48
N ASN A 112 -12.75 14.90 7.30
CA ASN A 112 -12.75 15.74 6.11
C ASN A 112 -14.16 16.07 5.61
N TRP A 113 -15.19 15.29 5.97
CA TRP A 113 -16.59 15.62 5.67
C TRP A 113 -17.04 16.92 6.33
N GLN A 114 -16.38 17.35 7.42
CA GLN A 114 -16.68 18.61 8.11
C GLN A 114 -16.14 19.85 7.38
N ARG A 115 -15.36 19.68 6.32
CA ARG A 115 -14.86 20.78 5.49
C ARG A 115 -16.01 21.47 4.73
N PRO A 116 -15.82 22.71 4.22
CA PRO A 116 -16.80 23.34 3.37
C PRO A 116 -17.26 22.43 2.24
N LYS A 117 -18.58 22.38 1.99
CA LYS A 117 -19.18 21.47 0.98
C LYS A 117 -18.55 21.62 -0.41
N THR A 118 -18.16 22.84 -0.79
CA THR A 118 -17.47 23.12 -2.07
C THR A 118 -16.07 22.49 -2.12
N GLU A 119 -15.32 22.47 -1.00
CA GLU A 119 -14.03 21.79 -0.93
C GLU A 119 -14.21 20.27 -1.03
N VAL A 120 -15.17 19.72 -0.28
CA VAL A 120 -15.48 18.28 -0.33
C VAL A 120 -15.88 17.85 -1.74
N ALA A 121 -16.78 18.56 -2.40
CA ALA A 121 -17.19 18.26 -3.78
C ALA A 121 -16.00 18.31 -4.75
N ALA A 122 -15.12 19.31 -4.62
CA ALA A 122 -13.91 19.38 -5.44
C ALA A 122 -12.94 18.23 -5.19
N LEU A 123 -12.81 17.74 -3.95
CA LEU A 123 -11.98 16.57 -3.61
C LEU A 123 -12.58 15.28 -4.19
N MET A 124 -13.89 15.09 -4.15
CA MET A 124 -14.55 13.93 -4.78
C MET A 124 -14.38 13.93 -6.30
N THR A 125 -14.56 15.09 -6.95
CA THR A 125 -14.28 15.24 -8.39
C THR A 125 -12.81 14.94 -8.71
N LEU A 126 -11.87 15.35 -7.85
CA LEU A 126 -10.45 15.06 -8.04
C LEU A 126 -10.16 13.56 -7.88
N LEU A 127 -10.79 12.89 -6.90
CA LEU A 127 -10.67 11.44 -6.73
C LEU A 127 -11.16 10.69 -7.96
N GLU A 128 -12.37 11.01 -8.44
CA GLU A 128 -12.94 10.39 -9.64
C GLU A 128 -12.04 10.59 -10.87
N LYS A 129 -11.53 11.81 -11.06
CA LYS A 129 -10.59 12.13 -12.12
C LYS A 129 -9.28 11.34 -12.00
N PHE A 130 -8.72 11.25 -10.78
CA PHE A 130 -7.51 10.46 -10.51
C PHE A 130 -7.69 9.00 -10.92
N LEU A 131 -8.79 8.37 -10.49
CA LEU A 131 -9.09 6.98 -10.80
C LEU A 131 -9.17 6.74 -12.32
N LYS A 132 -9.90 7.61 -13.04
CA LYS A 132 -10.04 7.53 -14.51
C LYS A 132 -8.71 7.71 -15.24
N GLU A 133 -7.98 8.77 -14.92
CA GLU A 133 -6.78 9.15 -15.65
C GLU A 133 -5.58 8.25 -15.35
N ARG A 134 -5.50 7.68 -14.14
CA ARG A 134 -4.36 6.83 -13.73
C ARG A 134 -4.58 5.33 -13.95
N LEU A 135 -5.77 4.92 -14.35
CA LEU A 135 -6.06 3.48 -14.57
C LEU A 135 -5.09 2.84 -15.57
N SER A 136 -4.86 3.48 -16.72
CA SER A 136 -3.92 2.96 -17.74
C SER A 136 -2.50 2.87 -17.22
N GLN A 137 -2.07 3.82 -16.38
CA GLN A 137 -0.75 3.78 -15.76
C GLN A 137 -0.67 2.68 -14.71
N MET A 138 -1.69 2.52 -13.84
CA MET A 138 -1.75 1.41 -12.87
C MET A 138 -1.67 0.05 -13.56
N MET A 139 -2.36 -0.14 -14.68
CA MET A 139 -2.26 -1.37 -15.48
C MET A 139 -0.86 -1.60 -16.03
N LYS A 140 -0.24 -0.56 -16.60
CA LYS A 140 1.13 -0.63 -17.14
C LYS A 140 2.17 -0.95 -16.05
N ASP A 141 2.03 -0.34 -14.89
CA ASP A 141 2.96 -0.48 -13.76
C ASP A 141 2.64 -1.69 -12.89
N ASN A 142 1.69 -2.53 -13.32
CA ASN A 142 1.26 -3.73 -12.61
C ASN A 142 0.78 -3.45 -11.16
N VAL A 143 0.15 -2.29 -10.92
CA VAL A 143 -0.36 -1.86 -9.62
C VAL A 143 -1.75 -2.42 -9.41
N ARG A 144 -1.99 -3.07 -8.27
CA ARG A 144 -3.30 -3.52 -7.83
C ARG A 144 -3.95 -2.45 -6.97
N LEU A 145 -5.11 -1.93 -7.36
CA LEU A 145 -5.86 -0.97 -6.58
C LEU A 145 -6.81 -1.66 -5.60
N GLN A 146 -6.86 -1.14 -4.37
CA GLN A 146 -7.83 -1.53 -3.34
C GLN A 146 -8.28 -0.30 -2.56
N ALA A 147 -9.33 -0.43 -1.75
CA ALA A 147 -9.79 0.66 -0.89
C ALA A 147 -10.29 0.13 0.45
N ILE A 148 -10.16 0.96 1.49
CA ILE A 148 -10.69 0.73 2.85
C ILE A 148 -11.45 1.96 3.35
N GLY A 149 -12.37 1.78 4.27
CA GLY A 149 -13.20 2.82 4.88
C GLY A 149 -14.67 2.66 4.55
N ARG A 150 -15.47 3.68 4.87
CA ARG A 150 -16.91 3.71 4.58
C ARG A 150 -17.14 4.17 3.14
N LEU A 151 -16.90 3.27 2.19
CA LEU A 151 -16.96 3.58 0.75
C LEU A 151 -18.36 3.97 0.30
N THR A 152 -19.41 3.55 1.01
CA THR A 152 -20.81 3.91 0.77
C THR A 152 -21.12 5.39 1.06
N ASP A 153 -20.25 6.09 1.82
CA ASP A 153 -20.41 7.53 2.07
C ASP A 153 -19.99 8.39 0.87
N LEU A 154 -19.24 7.80 -0.07
CA LEU A 154 -18.78 8.50 -1.26
C LEU A 154 -19.95 8.75 -2.24
N PRO A 155 -19.89 9.80 -3.07
CA PRO A 155 -20.83 9.96 -4.18
C PRO A 155 -20.87 8.71 -5.09
N HIS A 156 -22.04 8.36 -5.62
CA HIS A 156 -22.20 7.17 -6.47
C HIS A 156 -21.23 7.13 -7.65
N SER A 157 -20.99 8.27 -8.31
CA SER A 157 -20.01 8.33 -9.42
C SER A 157 -18.59 7.97 -9.00
N CYS A 158 -18.19 8.35 -7.76
CA CYS A 158 -16.90 7.93 -7.20
C CYS A 158 -16.87 6.44 -6.84
N GLN A 159 -17.99 5.89 -6.30
CA GLN A 159 -18.11 4.47 -5.99
C GLN A 159 -18.00 3.62 -7.25
N ASP A 160 -18.73 3.99 -8.32
CA ASP A 160 -18.72 3.28 -9.60
C ASP A 160 -17.32 3.26 -10.22
N GLU A 161 -16.65 4.42 -10.25
CA GLU A 161 -15.31 4.54 -10.80
C GLU A 161 -14.28 3.77 -9.98
N LEU A 162 -14.42 3.78 -8.63
CA LEU A 162 -13.58 3.02 -7.73
C LEU A 162 -13.73 1.51 -7.97
N HIS A 163 -14.96 1.02 -8.04
CA HIS A 163 -15.24 -0.39 -8.31
C HIS A 163 -14.68 -0.82 -9.66
N ARG A 164 -14.91 -0.02 -10.73
CA ARG A 164 -14.36 -0.27 -12.05
C ARG A 164 -12.83 -0.36 -12.05
N SER A 165 -12.17 0.55 -11.34
CA SER A 165 -10.71 0.59 -11.28
C SER A 165 -10.15 -0.59 -10.45
N ILE A 166 -10.79 -0.98 -9.36
CA ILE A 166 -10.44 -2.15 -8.54
C ILE A 166 -10.57 -3.43 -9.39
N GLU A 167 -11.69 -3.59 -10.09
CA GLU A 167 -11.94 -4.76 -10.94
C GLU A 167 -10.90 -4.85 -12.07
N ALA A 168 -10.68 -3.75 -12.79
CA ALA A 168 -9.71 -3.69 -13.89
C ALA A 168 -8.30 -4.08 -13.45
N THR A 169 -7.87 -3.68 -12.23
CA THR A 169 -6.53 -3.95 -11.70
C THR A 169 -6.44 -5.23 -10.87
N SER A 170 -7.52 -6.02 -10.76
CA SER A 170 -7.62 -7.18 -9.86
C SER A 170 -6.59 -8.27 -10.13
N HIS A 171 -6.15 -8.43 -11.39
CA HIS A 171 -5.15 -9.42 -11.80
C HIS A 171 -3.71 -8.92 -11.72
N ASN A 172 -3.49 -7.64 -11.40
CA ASN A 172 -2.15 -7.11 -11.22
C ASN A 172 -1.49 -7.71 -9.97
N THR A 173 -0.19 -7.96 -10.05
CA THR A 173 0.61 -8.69 -9.06
C THR A 173 1.75 -7.88 -8.45
N GLY A 174 1.91 -6.63 -8.83
CA GLY A 174 2.87 -5.69 -8.24
C GLY A 174 2.36 -5.12 -6.92
N VAL A 175 2.76 -3.89 -6.58
CA VAL A 175 2.34 -3.26 -5.34
C VAL A 175 0.82 -3.13 -5.27
N THR A 176 0.23 -3.51 -4.13
CA THR A 176 -1.17 -3.26 -3.83
C THR A 176 -1.32 -1.88 -3.21
N MET A 177 -1.83 -0.92 -3.98
CA MET A 177 -2.16 0.43 -3.51
C MET A 177 -3.54 0.43 -2.87
N ILE A 178 -3.61 0.76 -1.57
CA ILE A 178 -4.84 0.79 -0.77
C ILE A 178 -5.19 2.25 -0.47
N LEU A 179 -6.31 2.72 -0.99
CA LEU A 179 -6.82 4.07 -0.68
C LEU A 179 -7.72 4.02 0.55
N ALA A 180 -7.33 4.71 1.63
CA ALA A 180 -8.19 4.94 2.79
C ALA A 180 -9.12 6.13 2.50
N LEU A 181 -10.40 5.84 2.26
CA LEU A 181 -11.45 6.77 1.81
C LEU A 181 -12.62 6.78 2.79
N SER A 182 -13.09 7.95 3.19
CA SER A 182 -14.06 8.09 4.30
C SER A 182 -13.64 7.22 5.49
N TYR A 183 -12.33 7.25 5.78
CA TYR A 183 -11.70 6.38 6.75
C TYR A 183 -11.40 7.11 8.06
N GLY A 184 -11.68 6.44 9.16
CA GLY A 184 -11.22 6.76 10.49
C GLY A 184 -11.07 5.48 11.29
N SER A 185 -9.98 5.32 12.03
CA SER A 185 -9.72 4.08 12.75
C SER A 185 -10.71 3.84 13.90
N ARG A 186 -11.20 4.89 14.54
CA ARG A 186 -12.24 4.77 15.57
C ARG A 186 -13.55 4.26 14.97
N GLU A 187 -13.92 4.76 13.80
CA GLU A 187 -15.11 4.33 13.05
C GLU A 187 -14.95 2.87 12.57
N GLU A 188 -13.76 2.51 12.08
CA GLU A 188 -13.43 1.14 11.69
C GLU A 188 -13.58 0.17 12.87
N ILE A 189 -13.02 0.52 14.04
CA ILE A 189 -13.12 -0.30 15.26
C ILE A 189 -14.58 -0.47 15.69
N VAL A 190 -15.39 0.60 15.67
CA VAL A 190 -16.81 0.53 16.00
C VAL A 190 -17.56 -0.36 15.01
N ASP A 191 -17.28 -0.26 13.72
CA ASP A 191 -17.91 -1.10 12.69
C ASP A 191 -17.47 -2.57 12.82
N GLY A 192 -16.21 -2.81 13.20
CA GLY A 192 -15.70 -4.15 13.56
C GLY A 192 -16.41 -4.74 14.77
N ILE A 193 -16.60 -3.95 15.85
CA ILE A 193 -17.36 -4.37 17.05
C ILE A 193 -18.80 -4.70 16.67
N ARG A 194 -19.47 -3.89 15.86
CA ARG A 194 -20.85 -4.18 15.40
C ARG A 194 -20.93 -5.49 14.63
N SER A 195 -19.92 -5.77 13.80
CA SER A 195 -19.82 -7.05 13.08
C SER A 195 -19.62 -8.23 14.04
N LEU A 196 -18.75 -8.09 15.04
CA LEU A 196 -18.53 -9.12 16.08
C LEU A 196 -19.81 -9.39 16.88
N VAL A 197 -20.50 -8.35 17.35
CA VAL A 197 -21.76 -8.49 18.10
C VAL A 197 -22.80 -9.23 17.27
N ARG A 198 -22.92 -8.93 15.97
CA ARG A 198 -23.83 -9.64 15.07
C ARG A 198 -23.47 -11.13 14.98
N ASN A 199 -22.20 -11.47 14.74
CA ASN A 199 -21.76 -12.86 14.66
C ASN A 199 -22.00 -13.63 15.96
N VAL A 200 -21.85 -13.00 17.12
CA VAL A 200 -22.17 -13.61 18.41
C VAL A 200 -23.67 -13.83 18.55
N SER A 201 -24.50 -12.83 18.22
CA SER A 201 -25.95 -12.94 18.33
C SER A 201 -26.58 -13.97 17.38
N GLU A 202 -25.92 -14.20 16.22
CA GLU A 202 -26.31 -15.21 15.22
C GLU A 202 -25.75 -16.61 15.53
N GLY A 203 -24.96 -16.76 16.60
CA GLY A 203 -24.37 -18.04 17.00
C GLY A 203 -23.16 -18.46 16.13
N HIS A 204 -22.64 -17.59 15.29
CA HIS A 204 -21.48 -17.85 14.43
C HIS A 204 -20.14 -17.71 15.17
N LEU A 205 -20.14 -17.05 16.34
CA LEU A 205 -18.96 -16.81 17.16
C LEU A 205 -19.33 -16.87 18.65
N ASP A 206 -18.55 -17.63 19.44
CA ASP A 206 -18.64 -17.55 20.90
C ASP A 206 -17.89 -16.28 21.37
N SER A 207 -18.53 -15.49 22.24
CA SER A 207 -17.92 -14.28 22.82
C SER A 207 -16.62 -14.55 23.57
N ALA A 208 -16.45 -15.73 24.16
CA ALA A 208 -15.21 -16.17 24.82
C ALA A 208 -14.05 -16.37 23.85
N MET A 209 -14.31 -16.52 22.55
CA MET A 209 -13.31 -16.69 21.50
C MET A 209 -12.85 -15.37 20.87
N ILE A 210 -13.33 -14.22 21.36
CA ILE A 210 -12.89 -12.91 20.85
C ILE A 210 -11.48 -12.63 21.36
N THR A 211 -10.52 -12.72 20.43
CA THR A 211 -9.08 -12.41 20.63
C THR A 211 -8.68 -11.22 19.75
N PRO A 212 -7.50 -10.61 19.94
CA PRO A 212 -6.99 -9.58 19.03
C PRO A 212 -6.99 -10.00 17.54
N ASP A 213 -6.66 -11.25 17.25
CA ASP A 213 -6.70 -11.80 15.88
C ASP A 213 -8.12 -11.86 15.32
N VAL A 214 -9.09 -12.22 16.16
CA VAL A 214 -10.50 -12.23 15.76
C VAL A 214 -10.98 -10.80 15.50
N VAL A 215 -10.60 -9.83 16.34
CA VAL A 215 -10.89 -8.40 16.09
C VAL A 215 -10.30 -7.95 14.76
N SER A 216 -9.02 -8.22 14.52
CA SER A 216 -8.34 -7.85 13.26
C SER A 216 -9.06 -8.38 12.01
N LYS A 217 -9.64 -9.58 12.07
CA LYS A 217 -10.45 -10.18 10.99
C LYS A 217 -11.78 -9.46 10.72
N HIS A 218 -12.21 -8.56 11.60
CA HIS A 218 -13.44 -7.76 11.43
C HIS A 218 -13.16 -6.30 11.07
N LEU A 219 -11.87 -5.91 10.98
CA LEU A 219 -11.48 -4.58 10.50
C LEU A 219 -11.50 -4.51 8.96
N TYR A 220 -11.49 -3.30 8.42
CA TYR A 220 -11.43 -3.09 6.96
C TYR A 220 -10.14 -3.63 6.35
N THR A 221 -9.07 -3.68 7.16
CA THR A 221 -7.73 -4.14 6.77
C THR A 221 -7.52 -5.66 6.87
N ARG A 222 -8.55 -6.45 7.17
CA ARG A 222 -8.48 -7.90 7.42
C ARG A 222 -7.75 -8.75 6.37
N TYR A 223 -7.57 -8.24 5.17
CA TYR A 223 -6.91 -8.93 4.06
C TYR A 223 -5.45 -8.50 3.86
N TYR A 224 -4.98 -7.56 4.67
CA TYR A 224 -3.64 -6.97 4.52
C TYR A 224 -2.85 -7.14 5.82
N PRO A 225 -1.52 -7.28 5.73
CA PRO A 225 -0.68 -7.24 6.93
C PRO A 225 -0.72 -5.85 7.56
N ASP A 226 -0.40 -5.77 8.84
CA ASP A 226 -0.20 -4.48 9.51
C ASP A 226 0.97 -3.71 8.89
N PRO A 227 0.96 -2.37 8.89
CA PRO A 227 2.08 -1.57 8.39
C PRO A 227 3.35 -1.78 9.20
N ASP A 228 4.46 -1.99 8.50
CA ASP A 228 5.80 -1.99 9.10
C ASP A 228 6.32 -0.57 9.31
N LEU A 229 5.97 0.33 8.38
CA LEU A 229 6.44 1.71 8.32
C LEU A 229 5.27 2.66 8.06
N LEU A 230 5.12 3.65 8.93
CA LEU A 230 4.23 4.79 8.74
C LEU A 230 5.05 6.04 8.42
N ILE A 231 4.77 6.66 7.27
CA ILE A 231 5.39 7.92 6.87
C ILE A 231 4.35 9.04 6.97
N ARG A 232 4.72 10.16 7.57
CA ARG A 232 3.89 11.36 7.56
C ARG A 232 4.68 12.57 7.08
N THR A 233 4.10 13.31 6.12
CA THR A 233 4.67 14.56 5.62
C THR A 233 4.25 15.75 6.46
N SER A 234 4.90 16.90 6.25
CA SER A 234 4.62 18.22 6.89
C SER A 234 5.08 18.40 8.33
N GLY A 235 5.97 17.55 8.85
CA GLY A 235 6.53 17.72 10.20
C GLY A 235 5.58 17.44 11.35
N GLU A 236 4.38 16.89 11.08
CA GLU A 236 3.36 16.66 12.09
C GLU A 236 3.51 15.26 12.73
N MET A 237 3.59 15.22 14.07
CA MET A 237 3.88 13.99 14.84
C MET A 237 2.61 13.42 15.51
N ARG A 238 1.58 13.14 14.74
CA ARG A 238 0.32 12.52 15.21
C ARG A 238 -0.25 11.58 14.17
N LEU A 239 -1.04 10.58 14.60
CA LEU A 239 -1.66 9.57 13.72
C LEU A 239 -2.95 10.07 13.06
N SER A 240 -3.60 11.08 13.63
CA SER A 240 -4.83 11.67 13.09
C SER A 240 -5.91 10.63 12.76
N ASN A 241 -6.18 9.72 13.69
CA ASN A 241 -7.18 8.66 13.53
C ASN A 241 -6.91 7.69 12.35
N PHE A 242 -5.64 7.53 11.97
CA PHE A 242 -5.23 6.65 10.87
C PHE A 242 -4.61 5.36 11.40
N LEU A 243 -5.18 4.21 11.05
CA LEU A 243 -4.69 2.85 11.31
C LEU A 243 -4.21 2.64 12.76
N LEU A 244 -5.00 3.10 13.77
CA LEU A 244 -4.58 3.06 15.18
C LEU A 244 -4.33 1.63 15.67
N TRP A 245 -5.16 0.68 15.27
CA TRP A 245 -5.01 -0.73 15.62
C TRP A 245 -3.79 -1.32 14.92
N GLN A 246 -3.68 -1.10 13.62
CA GLN A 246 -2.69 -1.72 12.76
C GLN A 246 -1.28 -1.13 12.93
N CYS A 247 -1.16 0.14 13.31
CA CYS A 247 0.14 0.80 13.53
C CYS A 247 0.73 0.58 14.92
N SER A 248 0.19 -0.34 15.73
CA SER A 248 0.66 -0.59 17.11
C SER A 248 2.15 -0.86 17.22
N TYR A 249 2.77 -1.44 16.20
CA TYR A 249 4.19 -1.77 16.13
C TYR A 249 4.88 -1.21 14.87
N ALA A 250 4.22 -0.29 14.16
CA ALA A 250 4.81 0.36 13.00
C ALA A 250 5.93 1.33 13.41
N GLU A 251 7.02 1.34 12.68
CA GLU A 251 8.01 2.43 12.79
C GLU A 251 7.46 3.70 12.15
N ILE A 252 7.71 4.87 12.76
CA ILE A 252 7.17 6.14 12.28
C ILE A 252 8.31 7.02 11.77
N VAL A 253 8.18 7.50 10.54
CA VAL A 253 9.09 8.49 9.94
C VAL A 253 8.32 9.77 9.62
N ILE A 254 8.81 10.89 10.11
CA ILE A 254 8.22 12.22 9.90
C ILE A 254 9.09 13.01 8.92
N LEU A 255 8.51 13.39 7.79
CA LEU A 255 9.16 14.21 6.77
C LEU A 255 8.78 15.70 6.93
N GLN A 256 9.77 16.58 6.91
CA GLN A 256 9.54 18.03 7.10
C GLN A 256 8.97 18.71 5.84
N LYS A 257 8.92 18.02 4.71
CA LYS A 257 8.38 18.56 3.45
C LYS A 257 6.89 18.29 3.28
N TYR A 258 6.22 19.12 2.49
CA TYR A 258 4.81 18.94 2.14
C TYR A 258 4.62 17.79 1.14
N TRP A 259 3.44 17.15 1.17
CA TRP A 259 3.13 16.02 0.30
C TRP A 259 3.35 16.29 -1.21
N PRO A 260 2.94 17.44 -1.81
CA PRO A 260 3.20 17.69 -3.23
C PRO A 260 4.68 17.67 -3.62
N ASP A 261 5.59 17.96 -2.69
CA ASP A 261 7.04 17.96 -2.92
C ASP A 261 7.69 16.58 -2.69
N PHE A 262 6.91 15.57 -2.28
CA PHE A 262 7.41 14.23 -2.03
C PHE A 262 8.00 13.62 -3.30
N GLN A 263 9.22 13.06 -3.18
CA GLN A 263 9.95 12.40 -4.26
C GLN A 263 10.23 10.92 -3.91
N LYS A 264 10.59 10.11 -4.89
CA LYS A 264 11.00 8.72 -4.68
C LYS A 264 12.11 8.60 -3.63
N GLU A 265 13.08 9.50 -3.66
CA GLU A 265 14.20 9.51 -2.72
C GLU A 265 13.75 9.69 -1.27
N ASP A 266 12.64 10.38 -1.01
CA ASP A 266 12.09 10.50 0.34
C ASP A 266 11.58 9.16 0.88
N LEU A 267 11.00 8.33 0.02
CA LEU A 267 10.59 6.98 0.38
C LEU A 267 11.82 6.09 0.59
N TYR A 268 12.81 6.17 -0.29
CA TYR A 268 14.05 5.41 -0.14
C TYR A 268 14.78 5.78 1.16
N GLN A 269 14.85 7.07 1.49
CA GLN A 269 15.45 7.51 2.75
C GLN A 269 14.64 7.01 3.96
N SER A 270 13.30 7.07 3.90
CA SER A 270 12.45 6.55 4.96
C SER A 270 12.64 5.04 5.18
N VAL A 271 12.89 4.28 4.12
CA VAL A 271 13.21 2.84 4.21
C VAL A 271 14.61 2.62 4.79
N ARG A 272 15.63 3.43 4.44
CA ARG A 272 16.96 3.38 5.09
C ARG A 272 16.86 3.65 6.60
N ASP A 273 16.09 4.68 6.98
CA ASP A 273 15.85 5.03 8.39
C ASP A 273 15.17 3.88 9.13
N TYR A 274 14.16 3.26 8.52
CA TYR A 274 13.50 2.06 9.03
C TYR A 274 14.50 0.91 9.22
N GLN A 275 15.34 0.63 8.25
CA GLN A 275 16.34 -0.44 8.29
C GLN A 275 17.46 -0.20 9.31
N GLY A 276 17.69 1.05 9.70
CA GLY A 276 18.64 1.42 10.75
C GLY A 276 18.11 1.19 12.18
N ARG A 277 16.81 0.94 12.35
CA ARG A 277 16.18 0.76 13.66
C ARG A 277 16.19 -0.70 14.11
N GLN A 278 16.26 -0.91 15.43
CA GLN A 278 16.12 -2.23 16.05
C GLN A 278 14.66 -2.44 16.47
N ARG A 279 13.93 -3.28 15.75
CA ARG A 279 12.56 -3.67 16.11
C ARG A 279 12.58 -4.73 17.20
N ARG A 280 12.15 -4.39 18.41
CA ARG A 280 12.20 -5.30 19.58
C ARG A 280 10.85 -5.96 19.90
N PHE A 281 9.73 -5.51 19.35
CA PHE A 281 8.37 -6.03 19.60
C PHE A 281 8.06 -6.31 21.07
N GLY A 282 8.60 -5.49 22.00
CA GLY A 282 8.46 -5.70 23.44
C GLY A 282 9.32 -6.82 24.03
N ALA A 283 10.14 -7.50 23.23
CA ALA A 283 11.14 -8.45 23.74
C ALA A 283 12.43 -7.72 24.15
N VAL A 284 13.00 -8.08 25.32
CA VAL A 284 14.26 -7.54 25.87
C VAL A 284 15.45 -8.15 25.17
#